data_25298a5fd52acf47795bc90d0b7c6535
#
_entry.id   25298a5fd52acf47795bc90d0b7c6535
#
_cell.length_a   1.000
_cell.length_b   1.000
_cell.length_c   1.000
_cell.angle_alpha   90.00
_cell.angle_beta   90.00
_cell.angle_gamma   90.00
#
_symmetry.space_group_name_H-M   'P 1'
#
loop_
_entity.id
_entity.type
_entity.pdbx_description
1 polymer ?
#
loop_
_entity_poly.entity_id
_entity_poly.type
_entity_poly.pdbx_seq_one_letter_code
_entity_poly.pdbx_strand_id
1 'polypeptide(L)'
;LILRENQLNTIQNSKDWDFIIIGGGASGLGAAVDAVSRGYKTVLFEYNDFAKGTSSRSTKLVHGGVRYLAQGNIALVKEALEERGLLAKNARHLFKNQKFVIPSYKWWQRWYYSIGLTVYDLLAGRLGIGKTKSYGKKKTLKRLPTLVKEKLSGGVVYHDGQFDDSRLALNLAQTAINLGATVLNHMKVIDLIKDDTGKLKGVVAQDQETKQKYPVYGKVVLNATGVFTNK
;
A
#
# COMPACT_ATOMS: atom_id res chain seq x y z
N LEU A 1 -19.30 15.96 -0.45
CA LEU A 1 -17.93 16.41 -0.09
C LEU A 1 -17.91 16.77 1.39
N ILE A 2 -17.16 16.03 2.20
CA ILE A 2 -16.98 16.41 3.61
C ILE A 2 -15.91 17.50 3.62
N LEU A 3 -16.31 18.73 3.95
CA LEU A 3 -15.42 19.88 4.03
C LEU A 3 -14.42 19.72 5.19
N ARG A 4 -13.19 20.21 5.03
CA ARG A 4 -12.16 20.23 6.08
C ARG A 4 -12.70 20.84 7.40
N GLU A 5 -13.46 21.93 7.30
CA GLU A 5 -14.08 22.60 8.45
C GLU A 5 -14.96 21.65 9.28
N ASN A 6 -15.77 20.79 8.62
CA ASN A 6 -16.60 19.83 9.33
C ASN A 6 -15.77 18.81 10.11
N GLN A 7 -14.63 18.40 9.57
CA GLN A 7 -13.72 17.48 10.25
C GLN A 7 -12.98 18.16 11.40
N LEU A 8 -12.57 19.42 11.24
CA LEU A 8 -12.00 20.22 12.33
C LEU A 8 -13.02 20.42 13.47
N ASN A 9 -14.27 20.74 13.15
CA ASN A 9 -15.35 20.81 14.13
C ASN A 9 -15.57 19.46 14.84
N THR A 10 -15.43 18.35 14.11
CA THR A 10 -15.57 17.02 14.70
C THR A 10 -14.49 16.76 15.74
N ILE A 11 -13.23 17.12 15.50
CA ILE A 11 -12.16 16.92 16.50
C ILE A 11 -12.30 17.84 17.72
N GLN A 12 -12.85 19.05 17.55
CA GLN A 12 -13.11 19.97 18.65
C GLN A 12 -14.22 19.47 19.58
N ASN A 13 -15.27 18.90 19.00
CA ASN A 13 -16.47 18.48 19.73
C ASN A 13 -16.41 17.02 20.22
N SER A 14 -15.48 16.23 19.71
CA SER A 14 -15.32 14.82 20.10
C SER A 14 -14.32 14.68 21.23
N LYS A 15 -14.76 14.08 22.34
CA LYS A 15 -13.91 13.90 23.53
C LYS A 15 -13.11 12.60 23.54
N ASP A 16 -13.66 11.53 22.95
CA ASP A 16 -13.08 10.20 23.06
C ASP A 16 -13.02 9.52 21.69
N TRP A 17 -11.83 9.12 21.28
CA TRP A 17 -11.57 8.34 20.09
C TRP A 17 -11.17 6.91 20.48
N ASP A 18 -11.55 5.92 19.70
CA ASP A 18 -11.02 4.58 19.88
C ASP A 18 -9.60 4.49 19.32
N PHE A 19 -9.40 5.05 18.11
CA PHE A 19 -8.10 5.09 17.45
C PHE A 19 -7.70 6.50 17.04
N ILE A 20 -6.48 6.88 17.39
CA ILE A 20 -5.78 8.05 16.86
C ILE A 20 -4.62 7.51 16.01
N ILE A 21 -4.62 7.80 14.71
CA ILE A 21 -3.61 7.32 13.77
C ILE A 21 -2.73 8.49 13.33
N ILE A 22 -1.42 8.32 13.43
CA ILE A 22 -0.43 9.33 13.03
C ILE A 22 0.26 8.88 11.76
N GLY A 23 0.01 9.57 10.65
CA GLY A 23 0.58 9.32 9.34
C GLY A 23 -0.44 8.88 8.29
N GLY A 24 -0.50 9.62 7.18
CA GLY A 24 -1.40 9.45 6.04
C GLY A 24 -0.77 8.71 4.86
N GLY A 25 0.12 7.76 5.14
CA GLY A 25 0.63 6.79 4.16
C GLY A 25 -0.31 5.59 4.01
N ALA A 26 0.06 4.64 3.14
CA ALA A 26 -0.75 3.45 2.87
C ALA A 26 -1.08 2.65 4.15
N SER A 27 -0.12 2.51 5.08
CA SER A 27 -0.32 1.78 6.33
C SER A 27 -1.32 2.48 7.25
N GLY A 28 -1.16 3.80 7.47
CA GLY A 28 -2.07 4.55 8.34
C GLY A 28 -3.48 4.65 7.76
N LEU A 29 -3.60 4.92 6.45
CA LEU A 29 -4.89 4.98 5.77
C LEU A 29 -5.58 3.61 5.71
N GLY A 30 -4.83 2.54 5.49
CA GLY A 30 -5.34 1.17 5.56
C GLY A 30 -5.86 0.82 6.95
N ALA A 31 -5.10 1.15 8.00
CA ALA A 31 -5.53 0.98 9.37
C ALA A 31 -6.79 1.80 9.71
N ALA A 32 -6.91 3.03 9.17
CA ALA A 32 -8.09 3.85 9.36
C ALA A 32 -9.34 3.23 8.72
N VAL A 33 -9.22 2.70 7.49
CA VAL A 33 -10.32 1.98 6.82
C VAL A 33 -10.72 0.74 7.62
N ASP A 34 -9.76 -0.07 8.06
CA ASP A 34 -10.05 -1.28 8.84
C ASP A 34 -10.74 -0.93 10.17
N ALA A 35 -10.19 0.00 10.93
CA ALA A 35 -10.74 0.40 12.22
C ALA A 35 -12.17 0.95 12.09
N VAL A 36 -12.41 1.88 11.17
CA VAL A 36 -13.74 2.47 10.99
C VAL A 36 -14.76 1.47 10.44
N SER A 37 -14.34 0.55 9.57
CA SER A 37 -15.21 -0.49 9.03
C SER A 37 -15.71 -1.49 10.11
N ARG A 38 -14.96 -1.61 11.21
CA ARG A 38 -15.33 -2.38 12.41
C ARG A 38 -16.14 -1.57 13.43
N GLY A 39 -16.51 -0.31 13.11
CA GLY A 39 -17.30 0.55 13.97
C GLY A 39 -16.49 1.33 15.02
N TYR A 40 -15.16 1.33 14.96
CA TYR A 40 -14.34 2.12 15.87
C TYR A 40 -14.31 3.58 15.46
N LYS A 41 -14.50 4.49 16.42
CA LYS A 41 -14.38 5.92 16.22
C LYS A 41 -12.91 6.29 15.97
N THR A 42 -12.59 6.65 14.73
CA THR A 42 -11.21 6.76 14.25
C THR A 42 -10.90 8.15 13.74
N VAL A 43 -9.75 8.70 14.18
CA VAL A 43 -9.17 9.92 13.63
C VAL A 43 -7.76 9.67 13.12
N LEU A 44 -7.43 10.27 11.97
CA LEU A 44 -6.09 10.20 11.37
C LEU A 44 -5.56 11.61 11.11
N PHE A 45 -4.31 11.83 11.47
CA PHE A 45 -3.56 13.07 11.23
C PHE A 45 -2.36 12.80 10.31
N GLU A 46 -2.27 13.57 9.23
CA GLU A 46 -1.12 13.59 8.33
C GLU A 46 -0.48 14.99 8.32
N TYR A 47 0.83 15.05 8.55
CA TYR A 47 1.55 16.32 8.62
C TYR A 47 1.56 17.10 7.30
N ASN A 48 1.79 16.39 6.20
CA ASN A 48 1.80 16.96 4.85
C ASN A 48 0.48 16.65 4.12
N ASP A 49 0.55 16.42 2.83
CA ASP A 49 -0.52 15.80 2.08
C ASP A 49 -0.42 14.27 2.12
N PHE A 50 -1.53 13.58 1.86
CA PHE A 50 -1.58 12.12 1.89
C PHE A 50 -0.55 11.51 0.94
N ALA A 51 0.02 10.39 1.35
CA ALA A 51 1.03 9.63 0.60
C ALA A 51 2.34 10.39 0.30
N LYS A 52 2.63 11.50 0.96
CA LYS A 52 3.84 12.33 0.68
C LYS A 52 5.16 11.58 0.84
N GLY A 53 5.20 10.56 1.71
CA GLY A 53 6.37 9.72 1.96
C GLY A 53 6.53 8.59 0.94
N THR A 54 6.84 7.39 1.43
CA THR A 54 7.08 6.18 0.63
C THR A 54 5.89 5.76 -0.23
N SER A 55 4.66 6.03 0.23
CA SER A 55 3.42 5.58 -0.41
C SER A 55 3.12 6.22 -1.77
N SER A 56 3.88 7.22 -2.20
CA SER A 56 3.83 7.77 -3.57
C SER A 56 5.12 7.55 -4.35
N ARG A 57 6.11 6.90 -3.74
CA ARG A 57 7.47 6.75 -4.29
C ARG A 57 7.85 5.27 -4.46
N SER A 58 6.86 4.40 -4.59
CA SER A 58 7.06 2.99 -4.88
C SER A 58 7.39 2.77 -6.36
N THR A 59 7.73 1.56 -6.73
CA THR A 59 7.90 1.14 -8.14
C THR A 59 6.58 1.05 -8.90
N LYS A 60 5.45 1.42 -8.27
CA LYS A 60 4.08 1.31 -8.83
C LYS A 60 3.68 -0.14 -9.17
N LEU A 61 4.28 -1.10 -8.49
CA LEU A 61 4.01 -2.52 -8.67
C LEU A 61 3.45 -3.11 -7.38
N VAL A 62 2.34 -3.81 -7.51
CA VAL A 62 1.81 -4.71 -6.50
C VAL A 62 2.07 -6.14 -6.96
N HIS A 63 3.07 -6.77 -6.36
CA HIS A 63 3.64 -8.02 -6.85
C HIS A 63 3.86 -9.03 -5.74
N GLY A 64 3.81 -10.32 -6.08
CA GLY A 64 4.05 -11.39 -5.13
C GLY A 64 5.54 -11.65 -4.82
N GLY A 65 6.46 -10.81 -5.36
CA GLY A 65 7.87 -10.89 -5.00
C GLY A 65 8.60 -12.12 -5.53
N VAL A 66 8.63 -12.32 -6.85
CA VAL A 66 9.33 -13.43 -7.51
C VAL A 66 10.76 -13.67 -7.00
N ARG A 67 11.46 -12.62 -6.55
CA ARG A 67 12.81 -12.75 -5.97
C ARG A 67 12.82 -13.54 -4.67
N TYR A 68 11.79 -13.40 -3.85
CA TYR A 68 11.67 -14.13 -2.58
C TYR A 68 11.38 -15.62 -2.81
N LEU A 69 10.73 -15.97 -3.92
CA LEU A 69 10.57 -17.36 -4.33
C LEU A 69 11.93 -18.01 -4.60
N ALA A 70 12.82 -17.31 -5.32
CA ALA A 70 14.18 -17.77 -5.58
C ALA A 70 15.02 -17.91 -4.29
N GLN A 71 14.65 -17.21 -3.21
CA GLN A 71 15.28 -17.30 -1.87
C GLN A 71 14.60 -18.36 -0.98
N GLY A 72 13.60 -19.09 -1.48
CA GLY A 72 12.88 -20.12 -0.72
C GLY A 72 11.82 -19.58 0.25
N ASN A 73 11.54 -18.27 0.28
CA ASN A 73 10.53 -17.70 1.18
C ASN A 73 9.12 -17.81 0.60
N ILE A 74 8.59 -19.05 0.60
CA ILE A 74 7.29 -19.38 0.01
C ILE A 74 6.14 -18.73 0.76
N ALA A 75 6.22 -18.63 2.10
CA ALA A 75 5.16 -18.05 2.92
C ALA A 75 4.92 -16.58 2.56
N LEU A 76 5.98 -15.77 2.49
CA LEU A 76 5.90 -14.37 2.10
C LEU A 76 5.35 -14.19 0.67
N VAL A 77 5.76 -15.06 -0.26
CA VAL A 77 5.27 -15.02 -1.65
C VAL A 77 3.78 -15.30 -1.69
N LYS A 78 3.29 -16.30 -0.95
CA LYS A 78 1.87 -16.64 -0.90
C LYS A 78 1.04 -15.48 -0.35
N GLU A 79 1.44 -14.92 0.79
CA GLU A 79 0.78 -13.75 1.41
C GLU A 79 0.74 -12.56 0.43
N ALA A 80 1.87 -12.21 -0.19
CA ALA A 80 1.93 -11.12 -1.15
C ALA A 80 1.06 -11.35 -2.40
N LEU A 81 0.92 -12.60 -2.86
CA LEU A 81 0.04 -12.96 -3.96
C LEU A 81 -1.44 -12.88 -3.58
N GLU A 82 -1.79 -13.25 -2.36
CA GLU A 82 -3.14 -13.11 -1.81
C GLU A 82 -3.51 -11.63 -1.72
N GLU A 83 -2.66 -10.79 -1.12
CA GLU A 83 -2.86 -9.34 -1.02
C GLU A 83 -2.97 -8.67 -2.40
N ARG A 84 -2.11 -9.05 -3.35
CA ARG A 84 -2.21 -8.58 -4.74
C ARG A 84 -3.57 -8.91 -5.34
N GLY A 85 -4.06 -10.12 -5.12
CA GLY A 85 -5.35 -10.56 -5.63
C GLY A 85 -6.53 -9.86 -4.97
N LEU A 86 -6.46 -9.62 -3.66
CA LEU A 86 -7.45 -8.84 -2.92
C LEU A 86 -7.49 -7.39 -3.41
N LEU A 87 -6.33 -6.76 -3.63
CA LEU A 87 -6.27 -5.41 -4.19
C LEU A 87 -6.88 -5.36 -5.60
N ALA A 88 -6.57 -6.34 -6.45
CA ALA A 88 -7.15 -6.44 -7.80
C ALA A 88 -8.68 -6.57 -7.77
N LYS A 89 -9.25 -7.19 -6.74
CA LYS A 89 -10.69 -7.35 -6.54
C LYS A 89 -11.32 -6.07 -5.96
N ASN A 90 -10.71 -5.51 -4.90
CA ASN A 90 -11.30 -4.44 -4.11
C ASN A 90 -11.06 -3.05 -4.74
N ALA A 91 -9.93 -2.84 -5.43
CA ALA A 91 -9.56 -1.59 -6.07
C ALA A 91 -9.32 -1.78 -7.58
N ARG A 92 -10.26 -2.44 -8.26
CA ARG A 92 -10.17 -2.82 -9.68
C ARG A 92 -9.86 -1.63 -10.61
N HIS A 93 -10.38 -0.46 -10.31
CA HIS A 93 -10.17 0.77 -11.07
C HIS A 93 -8.74 1.33 -10.97
N LEU A 94 -7.97 0.89 -9.98
CA LEU A 94 -6.56 1.28 -9.78
C LEU A 94 -5.58 0.20 -10.24
N PHE A 95 -6.06 -1.03 -10.38
CA PHE A 95 -5.23 -2.19 -10.67
C PHE A 95 -5.15 -2.47 -12.17
N LYS A 96 -3.94 -2.63 -12.68
CA LYS A 96 -3.68 -3.05 -14.06
C LYS A 96 -2.87 -4.35 -14.05
N ASN A 97 -3.37 -5.38 -14.72
CA ASN A 97 -2.60 -6.60 -14.94
C ASN A 97 -1.49 -6.33 -15.97
N GLN A 98 -0.25 -6.32 -15.53
CA GLN A 98 0.92 -6.03 -16.34
C GLN A 98 1.68 -7.32 -16.68
N LYS A 99 2.06 -7.47 -17.96
CA LYS A 99 2.92 -8.55 -18.42
C LYS A 99 4.37 -8.15 -18.28
N PHE A 100 5.15 -9.06 -17.69
CA PHE A 100 6.60 -8.95 -17.57
C PHE A 100 7.26 -10.02 -18.39
N VAL A 101 8.39 -9.70 -18.99
CA VAL A 101 9.18 -10.62 -19.80
C VAL A 101 10.56 -10.77 -19.18
N ILE A 102 10.94 -11.98 -18.81
CA ILE A 102 12.31 -12.31 -18.42
C ILE A 102 13.02 -12.88 -19.63
N PRO A 103 13.98 -12.15 -20.25
CA PRO A 103 14.74 -12.67 -21.37
C PRO A 103 15.71 -13.76 -20.91
N SER A 104 15.92 -14.75 -21.74
CA SER A 104 16.81 -15.88 -21.48
C SER A 104 17.90 -15.95 -22.55
N TYR A 105 19.15 -15.82 -22.13
CA TYR A 105 20.32 -15.83 -23.00
C TYR A 105 21.06 -17.17 -22.96
N LYS A 106 20.85 -17.98 -21.93
CA LYS A 106 21.34 -19.35 -21.84
C LYS A 106 20.18 -20.33 -22.05
N TRP A 107 20.44 -21.47 -22.69
CA TRP A 107 19.40 -22.45 -23.05
C TRP A 107 18.60 -22.99 -21.86
N TRP A 108 19.25 -23.16 -20.69
CA TRP A 108 18.62 -23.67 -19.45
C TRP A 108 17.80 -22.61 -18.71
N GLN A 109 18.11 -21.30 -18.84
CA GLN A 109 17.43 -20.21 -18.11
C GLN A 109 15.93 -20.18 -18.38
N ARG A 110 15.54 -20.46 -19.63
CA ARG A 110 14.12 -20.44 -19.99
C ARG A 110 13.33 -21.53 -19.25
N TRP A 111 13.89 -22.72 -19.08
CA TRP A 111 13.28 -23.80 -18.32
C TRP A 111 13.23 -23.46 -16.82
N TYR A 112 14.35 -23.00 -16.26
CA TYR A 112 14.44 -22.59 -14.87
C TYR A 112 13.39 -21.53 -14.52
N TYR A 113 13.31 -20.44 -15.28
CA TYR A 113 12.31 -19.38 -15.03
C TYR A 113 10.88 -19.86 -15.29
N SER A 114 10.64 -20.73 -16.28
CA SER A 114 9.32 -21.29 -16.55
C SER A 114 8.80 -22.10 -15.37
N ILE A 115 9.64 -22.98 -14.80
CA ILE A 115 9.25 -23.79 -13.64
C ILE A 115 8.97 -22.88 -12.43
N GLY A 116 9.92 -21.99 -12.06
CA GLY A 116 9.75 -21.09 -10.92
C GLY A 116 8.51 -20.21 -11.03
N LEU A 117 8.25 -19.63 -12.21
CA LEU A 117 7.09 -18.79 -12.42
C LEU A 117 5.78 -19.57 -12.53
N THR A 118 5.82 -20.84 -12.94
CA THR A 118 4.64 -21.72 -12.86
C THR A 118 4.29 -22.03 -11.40
N VAL A 119 5.29 -22.28 -10.54
CA VAL A 119 5.07 -22.42 -9.08
C VAL A 119 4.49 -21.12 -8.51
N TYR A 120 5.00 -19.96 -8.93
CA TYR A 120 4.47 -18.66 -8.55
C TYR A 120 2.99 -18.50 -8.91
N ASP A 121 2.58 -18.89 -10.11
CA ASP A 121 1.18 -18.88 -10.55
C ASP A 121 0.31 -19.85 -9.71
N LEU A 122 0.83 -21.03 -9.37
CA LEU A 122 0.13 -22.01 -8.55
C LEU A 122 -0.09 -21.50 -7.12
N LEU A 123 0.91 -20.81 -6.54
CA LEU A 123 0.79 -20.19 -5.20
C LEU A 123 -0.29 -19.09 -5.15
N ALA A 124 -0.56 -18.41 -6.27
CA ALA A 124 -1.64 -17.42 -6.36
C ALA A 124 -3.04 -18.06 -6.32
N GLY A 125 -3.17 -19.33 -6.60
CA GLY A 125 -4.42 -20.08 -6.54
C GLY A 125 -5.56 -19.39 -7.32
N ARG A 126 -6.71 -19.22 -6.66
CA ARG A 126 -7.91 -18.57 -7.25
C ARG A 126 -7.74 -17.07 -7.49
N LEU A 127 -6.75 -16.44 -6.89
CA LEU A 127 -6.43 -15.01 -7.03
C LEU A 127 -5.36 -14.76 -8.11
N GLY A 128 -5.05 -15.77 -8.92
CA GLY A 128 -4.15 -15.66 -10.06
C GLY A 128 -4.67 -14.66 -11.10
N ILE A 129 -3.76 -13.81 -11.61
CA ILE A 129 -4.11 -12.76 -12.59
C ILE A 129 -3.63 -13.07 -14.01
N GLY A 130 -3.01 -14.23 -14.21
CA GLY A 130 -2.55 -14.69 -15.51
C GLY A 130 -1.72 -15.95 -15.41
N LYS A 131 -1.37 -16.53 -16.56
CA LYS A 131 -0.56 -17.76 -16.64
C LYS A 131 0.80 -17.47 -17.25
N THR A 132 1.83 -18.04 -16.67
CA THR A 132 3.20 -18.03 -17.20
C THR A 132 3.26 -18.72 -18.55
N LYS A 133 3.98 -18.12 -19.50
CA LYS A 133 4.17 -18.66 -20.85
C LYS A 133 5.62 -18.50 -21.29
N SER A 134 6.19 -19.59 -21.80
CA SER A 134 7.52 -19.58 -22.41
C SER A 134 7.44 -19.30 -23.91
N TYR A 135 8.30 -18.44 -24.42
CA TYR A 135 8.37 -18.05 -25.82
C TYR A 135 9.79 -18.18 -26.38
N GLY A 136 9.89 -18.66 -27.65
CA GLY A 136 11.15 -18.62 -28.39
C GLY A 136 11.55 -17.19 -28.78
N LYS A 137 12.78 -17.02 -29.29
CA LYS A 137 13.43 -15.77 -29.68
C LYS A 137 12.52 -14.81 -30.47
N LYS A 138 11.91 -15.28 -31.58
CA LYS A 138 11.06 -14.45 -32.47
C LYS A 138 9.87 -13.82 -31.73
N LYS A 139 9.15 -14.61 -30.89
CA LYS A 139 8.00 -14.12 -30.12
C LYS A 139 8.43 -13.20 -28.97
N THR A 140 9.59 -13.43 -28.37
CA THR A 140 10.14 -12.58 -27.31
C THR A 140 10.53 -11.21 -27.87
N LEU A 141 11.24 -11.14 -29.00
CA LEU A 141 11.59 -9.89 -29.68
C LEU A 141 10.37 -9.10 -30.15
N LYS A 142 9.30 -9.77 -30.57
CA LYS A 142 8.03 -9.08 -30.91
C LYS A 142 7.44 -8.34 -29.70
N ARG A 143 7.68 -8.82 -28.47
CA ARG A 143 7.18 -8.21 -27.23
C ARG A 143 8.13 -7.15 -26.69
N LEU A 144 9.43 -7.36 -26.81
CA LEU A 144 10.48 -6.45 -26.38
C LEU A 144 11.50 -6.28 -27.53
N PRO A 145 11.25 -5.37 -28.47
CA PRO A 145 12.11 -5.18 -29.65
C PRO A 145 13.51 -4.67 -29.32
N THR A 146 13.65 -4.02 -28.14
CA THR A 146 14.89 -3.40 -27.67
C THR A 146 15.90 -4.37 -27.03
N LEU A 147 15.54 -5.65 -26.92
CA LEU A 147 16.46 -6.66 -26.37
C LEU A 147 17.64 -6.91 -27.28
N VAL A 148 18.81 -7.12 -26.68
CA VAL A 148 20.01 -7.60 -27.38
C VAL A 148 19.69 -8.95 -28.03
N LYS A 149 19.92 -9.02 -29.35
CA LYS A 149 19.53 -10.19 -30.16
C LYS A 149 20.53 -11.34 -30.10
N GLU A 150 21.81 -11.00 -29.83
CA GLU A 150 22.90 -11.98 -29.76
C GLU A 150 22.63 -12.92 -28.59
N LYS A 151 22.83 -14.21 -28.83
CA LYS A 151 22.63 -15.29 -27.83
C LYS A 151 21.24 -15.35 -27.17
N LEU A 152 20.28 -14.52 -27.59
CA LEU A 152 18.92 -14.61 -27.06
C LEU A 152 18.27 -15.94 -27.47
N SER A 153 17.92 -16.79 -26.51
CA SER A 153 17.24 -18.07 -26.73
C SER A 153 15.71 -17.95 -26.68
N GLY A 154 15.21 -16.91 -26.00
CA GLY A 154 13.79 -16.67 -25.83
C GLY A 154 13.50 -15.89 -24.54
N GLY A 155 12.30 -16.07 -23.99
CA GLY A 155 11.91 -15.42 -22.74
C GLY A 155 10.69 -16.08 -22.11
N VAL A 156 10.49 -15.80 -20.85
CA VAL A 156 9.32 -16.24 -20.09
C VAL A 156 8.48 -15.02 -19.73
N VAL A 157 7.19 -15.10 -20.04
CA VAL A 157 6.21 -14.05 -19.73
C VAL A 157 5.43 -14.47 -18.50
N TYR A 158 5.34 -13.60 -17.51
CA TYR A 158 4.50 -13.77 -16.35
C TYR A 158 3.68 -12.51 -16.09
N HIS A 159 2.80 -12.55 -15.10
CA HIS A 159 1.86 -11.48 -14.80
C HIS A 159 2.04 -10.98 -13.39
N ASP A 160 2.07 -9.65 -13.23
CA ASP A 160 2.00 -9.00 -11.92
C ASP A 160 1.15 -7.74 -12.01
N GLY A 161 0.83 -7.14 -10.84
CA GLY A 161 0.00 -5.96 -10.77
C GLY A 161 0.81 -4.67 -10.94
N GLN A 162 0.25 -3.73 -11.70
CA GLN A 162 0.66 -2.34 -11.72
C GLN A 162 -0.47 -1.49 -11.15
N PHE A 163 -0.16 -0.46 -10.37
CA PHE A 163 -1.14 0.43 -9.77
C PHE A 163 -0.58 1.86 -9.61
N ASP A 164 -1.47 2.81 -9.34
CA ASP A 164 -1.09 4.15 -8.92
C ASP A 164 -1.15 4.20 -7.38
N ASP A 165 0.00 4.22 -6.74
CA ASP A 165 0.13 4.18 -5.27
C ASP A 165 -0.43 5.44 -4.59
N SER A 166 -0.21 6.62 -5.16
CA SER A 166 -0.74 7.88 -4.65
C SER A 166 -2.27 7.89 -4.73
N ARG A 167 -2.80 7.44 -5.84
CA ARG A 167 -4.24 7.36 -6.06
C ARG A 167 -4.89 6.31 -5.14
N LEU A 168 -4.21 5.20 -4.88
CA LEU A 168 -4.67 4.22 -3.88
C LEU A 168 -4.78 4.86 -2.50
N ALA A 169 -3.76 5.60 -2.06
CA ALA A 169 -3.79 6.27 -0.77
C ALA A 169 -4.94 7.29 -0.67
N LEU A 170 -5.17 8.10 -1.72
CA LEU A 170 -6.32 9.01 -1.76
C LEU A 170 -7.66 8.28 -1.70
N ASN A 171 -7.79 7.14 -2.38
CA ASN A 171 -9.01 6.34 -2.32
C ASN A 171 -9.22 5.71 -0.94
N LEU A 172 -8.15 5.31 -0.24
CA LEU A 172 -8.23 4.84 1.14
C LEU A 172 -8.70 5.98 2.07
N ALA A 173 -8.15 7.19 1.92
CA ALA A 173 -8.59 8.35 2.69
C ALA A 173 -10.09 8.66 2.46
N GLN A 174 -10.53 8.69 1.21
CA GLN A 174 -11.93 8.89 0.84
C GLN A 174 -12.84 7.79 1.40
N THR A 175 -12.38 6.54 1.33
CA THR A 175 -13.12 5.39 1.88
C THR A 175 -13.27 5.50 3.40
N ALA A 176 -12.19 5.82 4.11
CA ALA A 176 -12.22 6.01 5.56
C ALA A 176 -13.21 7.14 5.93
N ILE A 177 -13.16 8.27 5.24
CA ILE A 177 -14.07 9.41 5.45
C ILE A 177 -15.52 8.99 5.18
N ASN A 178 -15.80 8.30 4.09
CA ASN A 178 -17.15 7.85 3.73
C ASN A 178 -17.73 6.85 4.74
N LEU A 179 -16.86 6.10 5.41
CA LEU A 179 -17.24 5.18 6.50
C LEU A 179 -17.37 5.89 7.86
N GLY A 180 -17.10 7.19 7.94
CA GLY A 180 -17.28 7.99 9.16
C GLY A 180 -16.00 8.29 9.94
N ALA A 181 -14.81 7.97 9.43
CA ALA A 181 -13.56 8.40 10.04
C ALA A 181 -13.32 9.90 9.83
N THR A 182 -12.64 10.54 10.77
CA THR A 182 -12.07 11.88 10.59
C THR A 182 -10.64 11.74 10.08
N VAL A 183 -10.36 12.26 8.88
CA VAL A 183 -9.04 12.09 8.21
C VAL A 183 -8.56 13.45 7.73
N LEU A 184 -7.53 13.98 8.38
CA LEU A 184 -7.03 15.34 8.16
C LEU A 184 -5.57 15.34 7.71
N ASN A 185 -5.32 15.90 6.54
CA ASN A 185 -3.97 16.29 6.09
C ASN A 185 -3.60 17.68 6.63
N HIS A 186 -2.35 18.10 6.47
CA HIS A 186 -1.79 19.34 7.02
C HIS A 186 -2.03 19.49 8.52
N MET A 187 -2.05 18.36 9.23
CA MET A 187 -2.21 18.28 10.70
C MET A 187 -1.01 17.56 11.29
N LYS A 188 -0.11 18.30 11.93
CA LYS A 188 1.07 17.74 12.58
C LYS A 188 0.75 17.33 14.01
N VAL A 189 1.03 16.10 14.39
CA VAL A 189 1.09 15.72 15.81
C VAL A 189 2.41 16.27 16.36
N ILE A 190 2.30 17.15 17.35
CA ILE A 190 3.44 17.88 17.92
C ILE A 190 3.80 17.42 19.32
N ASP A 191 2.89 16.71 20.00
CA ASP A 191 3.10 16.23 21.37
C ASP A 191 2.20 15.04 21.69
N LEU A 192 2.57 14.29 22.73
CA LEU A 192 1.84 13.15 23.28
C LEU A 192 1.27 13.49 24.66
N ILE A 193 -0.04 13.31 24.82
CA ILE A 193 -0.72 13.55 26.09
C ILE A 193 -0.63 12.27 26.94
N LYS A 194 -0.09 12.40 28.14
CA LYS A 194 0.04 11.31 29.12
C LYS A 194 -0.72 11.65 30.40
N ASP A 195 -1.19 10.64 31.11
CA ASP A 195 -1.72 10.81 32.46
C ASP A 195 -0.60 10.84 33.51
N ASP A 196 -0.95 11.04 34.78
CA ASP A 196 -0.03 11.13 35.91
C ASP A 196 0.79 9.84 36.12
N THR A 197 0.35 8.72 35.56
CA THR A 197 1.09 7.45 35.56
C THR A 197 2.06 7.28 34.41
N GLY A 198 2.10 8.27 33.48
CA GLY A 198 2.88 8.23 32.25
C GLY A 198 2.20 7.46 31.11
N LYS A 199 0.98 6.96 31.29
CA LYS A 199 0.23 6.24 30.25
C LYS A 199 -0.30 7.23 29.21
N LEU A 200 -0.11 6.84 27.93
CA LEU A 200 -0.56 7.63 26.78
C LEU A 200 -2.10 7.71 26.76
N LYS A 201 -2.64 8.93 26.64
CA LYS A 201 -4.08 9.24 26.61
C LYS A 201 -4.50 9.95 25.33
N GLY A 202 -3.56 10.46 24.55
CA GLY A 202 -3.90 11.20 23.36
C GLY A 202 -2.69 11.89 22.74
N VAL A 203 -2.99 12.83 21.85
CA VAL A 203 -1.99 13.62 21.13
C VAL A 203 -2.41 15.09 21.07
N VAL A 204 -1.44 15.98 20.85
CA VAL A 204 -1.71 17.36 20.45
C VAL A 204 -1.45 17.47 18.95
N ALA A 205 -2.50 17.67 18.16
CA ALA A 205 -2.41 17.92 16.73
C ALA A 205 -2.41 19.43 16.46
N GLN A 206 -1.57 19.89 15.54
CA GLN A 206 -1.52 21.30 15.13
C GLN A 206 -1.86 21.42 13.64
N ASP A 207 -2.83 22.24 13.35
CA ASP A 207 -3.15 22.64 11.98
C ASP A 207 -2.00 23.47 11.39
N GLN A 208 -1.47 23.06 10.25
CA GLN A 208 -0.33 23.72 9.62
C GLN A 208 -0.73 25.00 8.88
N GLU A 209 -1.99 25.20 8.58
CA GLU A 209 -2.52 26.40 7.94
C GLU A 209 -2.78 27.50 8.98
N THR A 210 -3.54 27.19 10.02
CA THR A 210 -3.97 28.19 11.04
C THR A 210 -3.06 28.23 12.26
N LYS A 211 -2.18 27.24 12.47
CA LYS A 211 -1.35 27.01 13.65
C LYS A 211 -2.14 26.72 14.95
N GLN A 212 -3.45 26.56 14.83
CA GLN A 212 -4.29 26.16 15.96
C GLN A 212 -3.93 24.76 16.45
N LYS A 213 -3.93 24.58 17.77
CA LYS A 213 -3.64 23.30 18.44
C LYS A 213 -4.93 22.65 18.91
N TYR A 214 -4.99 21.34 18.74
CA TYR A 214 -6.13 20.51 19.10
C TYR A 214 -5.64 19.36 20.00
N PRO A 215 -5.96 19.38 21.31
CA PRO A 215 -5.77 18.19 22.14
C PRO A 215 -6.83 17.14 21.79
N VAL A 216 -6.39 15.94 21.45
CA VAL A 216 -7.24 14.84 21.01
C VAL A 216 -6.96 13.63 21.89
N TYR A 217 -8.00 13.12 22.56
CA TYR A 217 -7.90 12.01 23.49
C TYR A 217 -8.44 10.71 22.86
N GLY A 218 -7.80 9.58 23.15
CA GLY A 218 -8.23 8.29 22.60
C GLY A 218 -7.63 7.10 23.34
N LYS A 219 -8.20 5.93 23.08
CA LYS A 219 -7.80 4.68 23.75
C LYS A 219 -6.49 4.11 23.21
N VAL A 220 -6.29 4.23 21.90
CA VAL A 220 -5.12 3.70 21.18
C VAL A 220 -4.53 4.78 20.29
N VAL A 221 -3.22 4.97 20.37
CA VAL A 221 -2.46 5.80 19.43
C VAL A 221 -1.59 4.91 18.57
N LEU A 222 -1.85 4.91 17.27
CA LEU A 222 -1.12 4.13 16.28
C LEU A 222 -0.12 5.03 15.55
N ASN A 223 1.19 4.75 15.72
CA ASN A 223 2.23 5.42 14.94
C ASN A 223 2.42 4.71 13.58
N ALA A 224 2.01 5.38 12.51
CA ALA A 224 2.15 4.94 11.12
C ALA A 224 2.99 5.92 10.28
N THR A 225 3.91 6.65 10.91
CA THR A 225 4.75 7.69 10.29
C THR A 225 5.84 7.14 9.36
N GLY A 226 5.98 5.83 9.25
CA GLY A 226 6.91 5.15 8.35
C GLY A 226 8.36 5.52 8.65
N VAL A 227 9.08 6.03 7.64
CA VAL A 227 10.50 6.41 7.75
C VAL A 227 10.75 7.65 8.63
N PHE A 228 9.70 8.29 9.11
CA PHE A 228 9.79 9.50 9.96
C PHE A 228 9.55 9.21 11.45
N THR A 229 9.49 7.94 11.85
CA THR A 229 9.19 7.52 13.25
C THR A 229 10.14 8.13 14.29
N ASN A 230 11.38 8.46 13.92
CA ASN A 230 12.40 9.00 14.81
C ASN A 230 12.62 10.52 14.65
N LYS A 231 11.66 11.25 14.08
CA LYS A 231 11.79 12.69 13.83
C LYS A 231 10.79 13.50 14.68
#